data_6d9b55f8f63185d14cb36d68698f6777
#
_entry.id   6d9b55f8f63185d14cb36d68698f6777
#
_cell.length_a   1.000
_cell.length_b   1.000
_cell.length_c   1.000
_cell.angle_alpha   90.00
_cell.angle_beta   90.00
_cell.angle_gamma   90.00
#
_symmetry.space_group_name_H-M   'P 1'
#
loop_
_entity.id
_entity.type
_entity.pdbx_description
1 polymer ?
#
loop_
_entity_poly.entity_id
_entity_poly.type
_entity_poly.pdbx_seq_one_letter_code
_entity_poly.pdbx_strand_id
1 'polypeptide(L)'
;MAVKVFIDGQAGTTGLRIHERLADRKDLTMITLTEETRKDPEARRAAILESDVTFLCLPDDAAREAVALAGDADVRIIDASTAHRTNPDWAYGFPELSPEHREKIRTSKRVAVPGCYASGFASLVLSLIHISEPT
;
A
#
# COMPACT_ATOMS: atom_id res chain seq x y z
N MET A 1 -1.96 -21.82 3.60
CA MET A 1 -3.09 -20.99 4.06
C MET A 1 -3.22 -19.79 3.14
N ALA A 2 -4.43 -19.40 2.83
CA ALA A 2 -4.68 -18.23 2.00
C ALA A 2 -4.36 -16.94 2.80
N VAL A 3 -3.71 -16.00 2.15
CA VAL A 3 -3.44 -14.66 2.72
C VAL A 3 -4.72 -13.83 2.65
N LYS A 4 -5.11 -13.23 3.76
CA LYS A 4 -6.30 -12.37 3.83
C LYS A 4 -5.96 -10.95 3.42
N VAL A 5 -6.67 -10.45 2.42
CA VAL A 5 -6.44 -9.10 1.86
C VAL A 5 -7.70 -8.24 2.03
N PHE A 6 -7.51 -7.05 2.56
CA PHE A 6 -8.56 -6.04 2.64
C PHE A 6 -8.16 -4.82 1.79
N ILE A 7 -9.12 -4.28 1.04
CA ILE A 7 -8.93 -3.06 0.24
C ILE A 7 -9.88 -1.99 0.80
N ASP A 8 -9.33 -1.04 1.53
CA ASP A 8 -10.09 0.12 2.00
C ASP A 8 -10.15 1.15 0.86
N GLY A 9 -11.34 1.53 0.45
CA GLY A 9 -11.55 2.35 -0.75
C GLY A 9 -11.74 1.54 -2.04
N GLN A 10 -12.23 0.31 -1.94
CA GLN A 10 -12.44 -0.58 -3.10
C GLN A 10 -13.33 0.03 -4.20
N ALA A 11 -14.26 0.90 -3.84
CA ALA A 11 -15.18 1.54 -4.80
C ALA A 11 -14.50 2.61 -5.67
N GLY A 12 -13.30 3.07 -5.32
CA GLY A 12 -12.52 4.00 -6.13
C GLY A 12 -11.78 3.32 -7.29
N THR A 13 -11.27 4.11 -8.23
CA THR A 13 -10.59 3.61 -9.44
C THR A 13 -9.41 2.70 -9.11
N THR A 14 -8.54 3.13 -8.19
CA THR A 14 -7.35 2.34 -7.79
C THR A 14 -7.76 1.07 -7.04
N GLY A 15 -8.67 1.19 -6.08
CA GLY A 15 -9.15 0.05 -5.29
C GLY A 15 -9.83 -1.00 -6.15
N LEU A 16 -10.66 -0.58 -7.11
CA LEU A 16 -11.31 -1.48 -8.04
C LEU A 16 -10.30 -2.26 -8.90
N ARG A 17 -9.29 -1.58 -9.43
CA ARG A 17 -8.24 -2.22 -10.23
C ARG A 17 -7.42 -3.23 -9.43
N ILE A 18 -7.09 -2.92 -8.21
CA ILE A 18 -6.39 -3.86 -7.32
C ILE A 18 -7.28 -5.08 -7.07
N HIS A 19 -8.54 -4.85 -6.75
CA HIS A 19 -9.50 -5.93 -6.54
C HIS A 19 -9.60 -6.86 -7.75
N GLU A 20 -9.77 -6.29 -8.95
CA GLU A 20 -9.85 -7.06 -10.20
C GLU A 20 -8.59 -7.92 -10.43
N ARG A 21 -7.41 -7.38 -10.18
CA ARG A 21 -6.15 -8.10 -10.37
C ARG A 21 -5.91 -9.20 -9.36
N LEU A 22 -6.47 -9.07 -8.16
CA LEU A 22 -6.29 -10.04 -7.08
C LEU A 22 -7.41 -11.09 -7.01
N ALA A 23 -8.59 -10.80 -7.60
CA ALA A 23 -9.77 -11.64 -7.50
C ALA A 23 -9.57 -13.07 -8.03
N ASP A 24 -8.77 -13.23 -9.08
CA ASP A 24 -8.50 -14.53 -9.70
C ASP A 24 -7.43 -15.36 -8.98
N ARG A 25 -6.79 -14.77 -7.97
CA ARG A 25 -5.73 -15.47 -7.22
C ARG A 25 -6.33 -16.40 -6.16
N LYS A 26 -6.03 -17.68 -6.29
CA LYS A 26 -6.54 -18.72 -5.38
C LYS A 26 -5.81 -18.77 -4.03
N ASP A 27 -4.64 -18.14 -3.95
CA ASP A 27 -3.82 -18.05 -2.74
C ASP A 27 -4.24 -16.88 -1.82
N LEU A 28 -5.23 -16.09 -2.25
CA LEU A 28 -5.73 -14.94 -1.52
C LEU A 28 -7.20 -15.11 -1.14
N THR A 29 -7.55 -14.60 0.04
CA THR A 29 -8.94 -14.45 0.48
C THR A 29 -9.24 -12.97 0.63
N MET A 30 -10.21 -12.46 -0.12
CA MET A 30 -10.59 -11.04 -0.09
C MET A 30 -11.61 -10.78 1.01
N ILE A 31 -11.30 -9.80 1.88
CA ILE A 31 -12.25 -9.30 2.88
C ILE A 31 -12.96 -8.11 2.24
N THR A 32 -14.30 -8.16 2.19
CA THR A 32 -15.11 -7.09 1.60
C THR A 32 -16.12 -6.56 2.61
N LEU A 33 -16.29 -5.23 2.60
CA LEU A 33 -17.34 -4.56 3.38
C LEU A 33 -18.51 -4.19 2.45
N THR A 34 -19.71 -4.18 3.01
CA THR A 34 -20.93 -3.76 2.28
C THR A 34 -20.93 -2.25 2.08
N GLU A 35 -21.78 -1.77 1.18
CA GLU A 35 -22.01 -0.32 0.98
C GLU A 35 -22.36 0.40 2.28
N GLU A 36 -23.10 -0.25 3.16
CA GLU A 36 -23.54 0.30 4.45
C GLU A 36 -22.41 0.37 5.47
N THR A 37 -21.52 -0.62 5.49
CA THR A 37 -20.47 -0.76 6.51
C THR A 37 -19.11 -0.17 6.07
N ARG A 38 -18.90 0.07 4.78
CA ARG A 38 -17.60 0.54 4.26
C ARG A 38 -17.13 1.89 4.82
N LYS A 39 -18.05 2.69 5.35
CA LYS A 39 -17.75 3.98 5.99
C LYS A 39 -17.74 3.92 7.52
N ASP A 40 -18.18 2.80 8.09
CA ASP A 40 -18.20 2.61 9.52
C ASP A 40 -16.78 2.35 10.05
N PRO A 41 -16.26 3.20 10.97
CA PRO A 41 -14.91 3.02 11.52
C PRO A 41 -14.71 1.68 12.21
N GLU A 42 -15.70 1.17 12.93
CA GLU A 42 -15.61 -0.11 13.63
C GLU A 42 -15.53 -1.28 12.65
N ALA A 43 -16.33 -1.28 11.59
CA ALA A 43 -16.29 -2.30 10.55
C ALA A 43 -14.96 -2.25 9.78
N ARG A 44 -14.46 -1.06 9.47
CA ARG A 44 -13.16 -0.87 8.82
C ARG A 44 -12.03 -1.37 9.71
N ARG A 45 -12.06 -1.02 10.99
CA ARG A 45 -11.08 -1.49 11.97
C ARG A 45 -11.07 -3.01 12.06
N ALA A 46 -12.23 -3.64 12.18
CA ALA A 46 -12.34 -5.10 12.22
C ALA A 46 -11.77 -5.75 10.96
N ALA A 47 -12.05 -5.23 9.77
CA ALA A 47 -11.52 -5.73 8.51
C ALA A 47 -9.99 -5.58 8.42
N ILE A 48 -9.45 -4.44 8.85
CA ILE A 48 -8.00 -4.23 8.90
C ILE A 48 -7.34 -5.25 9.84
N LEU A 49 -7.86 -5.43 11.03
CA LEU A 49 -7.29 -6.34 12.03
C LEU A 49 -7.41 -7.80 11.63
N GLU A 50 -8.43 -8.16 10.86
CA GLU A 50 -8.59 -9.53 10.34
C GLU A 50 -7.65 -9.82 9.17
N SER A 51 -7.23 -8.81 8.41
CA SER A 51 -6.39 -8.98 7.23
C SER A 51 -4.93 -9.22 7.58
N ASP A 52 -4.22 -9.92 6.69
CA ASP A 52 -2.77 -10.01 6.69
C ASP A 52 -2.16 -8.81 5.96
N VAL A 53 -2.83 -8.35 4.90
CA VAL A 53 -2.44 -7.18 4.11
C VAL A 53 -3.64 -6.30 3.86
N THR A 54 -3.52 -5.00 4.17
CA THR A 54 -4.53 -3.98 3.85
C THR A 54 -3.96 -2.99 2.82
N PHE A 55 -4.69 -2.79 1.74
CA PHE A 55 -4.42 -1.71 0.78
C PHE A 55 -5.28 -0.51 1.12
N LEU A 56 -4.68 0.67 1.21
CA LEU A 56 -5.39 1.94 1.39
C LEU A 56 -5.47 2.67 0.05
N CYS A 57 -6.66 2.76 -0.50
CA CYS A 57 -6.97 3.47 -1.75
C CYS A 57 -7.89 4.65 -1.43
N LEU A 58 -7.43 5.51 -0.54
CA LEU A 58 -8.20 6.56 0.12
C LEU A 58 -7.53 7.92 -0.08
N PRO A 59 -8.27 9.03 0.07
CA PRO A 59 -7.67 10.35 0.25
C PRO A 59 -6.77 10.39 1.50
N ASP A 60 -5.82 11.31 1.54
CA ASP A 60 -4.79 11.38 2.57
C ASP A 60 -5.33 11.36 4.02
N ASP A 61 -6.37 12.14 4.30
CA ASP A 61 -6.94 12.18 5.66
C ASP A 61 -7.59 10.86 6.06
N ALA A 62 -8.31 10.23 5.13
CA ALA A 62 -8.91 8.92 5.35
C ALA A 62 -7.86 7.81 5.48
N ALA A 63 -6.74 7.93 4.76
CA ALA A 63 -5.60 7.02 4.90
C ALA A 63 -4.96 7.13 6.28
N ARG A 64 -4.75 8.35 6.79
CA ARG A 64 -4.25 8.58 8.15
C ARG A 64 -5.20 8.01 9.21
N GLU A 65 -6.50 8.19 9.02
CA GLU A 65 -7.52 7.60 9.90
C GLU A 65 -7.43 6.07 9.91
N ALA A 66 -7.33 5.44 8.75
CA ALA A 66 -7.20 3.99 8.64
C ALA A 66 -5.96 3.45 9.35
N VAL A 67 -4.84 4.14 9.24
CA VAL A 67 -3.60 3.80 9.96
C VAL A 67 -3.79 3.92 11.47
N ALA A 68 -4.48 4.96 11.93
CA ALA A 68 -4.82 5.14 13.34
C ALA A 68 -5.74 4.02 13.85
N LEU A 69 -6.70 3.57 13.04
CA LEU A 69 -7.56 2.43 13.38
C LEU A 69 -6.76 1.12 13.52
N ALA A 70 -5.76 0.93 12.70
CA ALA A 70 -4.87 -0.23 12.78
C ALA A 70 -3.99 -0.21 14.03
N GLY A 71 -3.55 0.97 14.47
CA GLY A 71 -2.66 1.12 15.62
C GLY A 71 -1.37 0.32 15.44
N ASP A 72 -1.00 -0.43 16.48
CA ASP A 72 0.20 -1.29 16.50
C ASP A 72 -0.07 -2.72 16.01
N ALA A 73 -1.19 -2.96 15.37
CA ALA A 73 -1.57 -4.30 14.90
C ALA A 73 -0.55 -4.87 13.91
N ASP A 74 -0.40 -6.20 13.95
CA ASP A 74 0.52 -6.93 13.09
C ASP A 74 -0.09 -7.17 11.71
N VAL A 75 -0.41 -6.09 11.01
CA VAL A 75 -0.94 -6.09 9.65
C VAL A 75 -0.02 -5.29 8.74
N ARG A 76 0.21 -5.78 7.53
CA ARG A 76 0.92 -5.02 6.51
C ARG A 76 -0.03 -4.04 5.86
N ILE A 77 0.37 -2.76 5.83
CA ILE A 77 -0.41 -1.69 5.20
C ILE A 77 0.37 -1.17 4.00
N ILE A 78 -0.28 -1.18 2.84
CA ILE A 78 0.23 -0.60 1.60
C ILE A 78 -0.67 0.57 1.26
N ASP A 79 -0.13 1.79 1.39
CA ASP A 79 -0.88 3.03 1.21
C ASP A 79 -0.60 3.64 -0.16
N ALA A 80 -1.64 3.78 -0.97
CA ALA A 80 -1.57 4.39 -2.30
C ALA A 80 -1.74 5.93 -2.25
N SER A 81 -2.07 6.52 -1.10
CA SER A 81 -2.19 7.97 -0.93
C SER A 81 -0.82 8.65 -0.86
N THR A 82 -0.83 9.98 -0.83
CA THR A 82 0.40 10.76 -0.62
C THR A 82 0.78 10.93 0.86
N ALA A 83 -0.08 10.50 1.76
CA ALA A 83 0.00 10.81 3.19
C ALA A 83 1.32 10.38 3.86
N HIS A 84 1.90 9.27 3.44
CA HIS A 84 3.03 8.64 4.15
C HIS A 84 4.30 8.52 3.31
N ARG A 85 4.33 9.08 2.09
CA ARG A 85 5.46 8.95 1.15
C ARG A 85 6.78 9.50 1.68
N THR A 86 6.72 10.54 2.50
CA THR A 86 7.91 11.18 3.09
C THR A 86 8.11 10.83 4.56
N ASN A 87 7.28 9.96 5.12
CA ASN A 87 7.40 9.55 6.51
C ASN A 87 8.57 8.56 6.68
N PRO A 88 9.56 8.85 7.56
CA PRO A 88 10.73 7.98 7.74
C PRO A 88 10.41 6.61 8.32
N ASP A 89 9.28 6.45 8.99
CA ASP A 89 8.83 5.17 9.54
C ASP A 89 8.18 4.25 8.52
N TRP A 90 7.96 4.76 7.30
CA TRP A 90 7.36 4.02 6.20
C TRP A 90 8.43 3.65 5.17
N ALA A 91 8.33 2.46 4.59
CA ALA A 91 9.14 2.11 3.43
C ALA A 91 8.57 2.80 2.19
N TYR A 92 9.43 3.47 1.42
CA TYR A 92 9.06 3.99 0.10
C TYR A 92 9.03 2.83 -0.88
N GLY A 93 7.88 2.58 -1.50
CA GLY A 93 7.59 1.40 -2.32
C GLY A 93 8.24 1.39 -3.71
N PHE A 94 9.48 1.81 -3.82
CA PHE A 94 10.25 1.83 -5.06
C PHE A 94 11.56 1.03 -4.88
N PRO A 95 11.50 -0.31 -5.01
CA PRO A 95 12.63 -1.17 -4.68
C PRO A 95 13.85 -0.99 -5.59
N GLU A 96 13.66 -0.45 -6.79
CA GLU A 96 14.71 -0.21 -7.78
C GLU A 96 15.63 0.96 -7.42
N LEU A 97 15.25 1.80 -6.43
CA LEU A 97 16.09 2.92 -6.00
C LEU A 97 17.43 2.45 -5.42
N SER A 98 17.41 1.40 -4.62
CA SER A 98 18.64 0.79 -4.07
C SER A 98 18.32 -0.55 -3.41
N PRO A 99 19.36 -1.39 -3.14
CA PRO A 99 19.16 -2.61 -2.35
C PRO A 99 18.55 -2.37 -0.97
N GLU A 100 18.88 -1.25 -0.33
CA GLU A 100 18.34 -0.85 0.97
C GLU A 100 16.83 -0.57 0.90
N HIS A 101 16.37 0.06 -0.18
CA HIS A 101 14.93 0.29 -0.40
C HIS A 101 14.17 -1.03 -0.55
N ARG A 102 14.70 -1.97 -1.32
CA ARG A 102 14.12 -3.30 -1.50
C ARG A 102 14.02 -4.04 -0.17
N GLU A 103 15.08 -4.04 0.63
CA GLU A 103 15.10 -4.70 1.93
C GLU A 103 14.13 -4.03 2.91
N LYS A 104 14.08 -2.71 2.93
CA LYS A 104 13.13 -1.96 3.76
C LYS A 104 11.68 -2.30 3.42
N ILE A 105 11.33 -2.41 2.14
CA ILE A 105 9.99 -2.83 1.71
C ILE A 105 9.70 -4.25 2.20
N ARG A 106 10.65 -5.16 2.04
CA ARG A 106 10.49 -6.57 2.41
C ARG A 106 10.24 -6.77 3.90
N THR A 107 10.91 -5.98 4.73
CA THR A 107 10.86 -6.11 6.19
C THR A 107 9.85 -5.20 6.87
N SER A 108 9.41 -4.12 6.23
CA SER A 108 8.48 -3.16 6.82
C SER A 108 7.03 -3.62 6.74
N LYS A 109 6.26 -3.27 7.76
CA LYS A 109 4.81 -3.47 7.77
C LYS A 109 4.03 -2.28 7.22
N ARG A 110 4.70 -1.17 6.95
CA ARG A 110 4.12 0.07 6.44
C ARG A 110 4.86 0.46 5.17
N VAL A 111 4.19 0.40 4.03
CA VAL A 111 4.75 0.71 2.72
C VAL A 111 3.91 1.78 2.04
N ALA A 112 4.55 2.87 1.62
CA ALA A 112 3.93 3.94 0.85
C ALA A 112 4.20 3.73 -0.64
N VAL A 113 3.15 3.64 -1.44
CA VAL A 113 3.26 3.48 -2.89
C VAL A 113 3.75 4.79 -3.53
N PRO A 114 4.77 4.76 -4.40
CA PRO A 114 5.29 5.97 -5.05
C PRO A 114 4.28 6.58 -6.02
N GLY A 115 4.38 7.89 -6.21
CA GLY A 115 3.60 8.60 -7.21
C GLY A 115 4.10 8.34 -8.63
N CYS A 116 3.21 8.42 -9.61
CA CYS A 116 3.53 8.12 -11.01
C CYS A 116 4.57 9.09 -11.61
N TYR A 117 4.47 10.38 -11.33
CA TYR A 117 5.43 11.38 -11.81
C TYR A 117 6.81 11.20 -11.16
N ALA A 118 6.85 11.02 -9.86
CA ALA A 118 8.10 10.81 -9.12
C ALA A 118 8.80 9.52 -9.56
N SER A 119 8.06 8.44 -9.76
CA SER A 119 8.60 7.15 -10.22
C SER A 119 9.18 7.26 -11.63
N GLY A 120 8.46 7.92 -12.54
CA GLY A 120 8.93 8.15 -13.90
C GLY A 120 10.21 8.97 -13.96
N PHE A 121 10.24 10.10 -13.22
CA PHE A 121 11.41 10.97 -13.14
C PHE A 121 12.61 10.25 -12.51
N ALA A 122 12.41 9.58 -11.37
CA ALA A 122 13.48 8.86 -10.69
C ALA A 122 14.07 7.74 -11.56
N SER A 123 13.24 7.01 -12.28
CA SER A 123 13.69 5.95 -13.20
C SER A 123 14.59 6.50 -14.30
N LEU A 124 14.21 7.65 -14.90
CA LEU A 124 15.01 8.29 -15.94
C LEU A 124 16.35 8.80 -15.41
N VAL A 125 16.34 9.48 -14.25
CA VAL A 125 17.56 10.01 -13.62
C VAL A 125 18.51 8.90 -13.22
N LEU A 126 18.04 7.82 -12.63
CA LEU A 126 18.86 6.66 -12.26
C LEU A 126 19.50 6.01 -13.50
N SER A 127 18.75 5.86 -14.59
CA SER A 127 19.28 5.33 -15.84
C SER A 127 20.41 6.20 -16.37
N LEU A 128 20.26 7.53 -16.34
CA LEU A 128 21.30 8.47 -16.80
C LEU A 128 22.53 8.43 -15.91
N ILE A 129 22.37 8.35 -14.60
CA ILE A 129 23.48 8.25 -13.66
C ILE A 129 24.29 6.98 -13.92
N HIS A 130 23.63 5.84 -14.06
CA HIS A 130 24.28 4.56 -14.33
C HIS A 130 25.03 4.52 -15.66
N ILE A 131 24.55 5.24 -16.68
CA ILE A 131 25.24 5.35 -17.98
C ILE A 131 26.45 6.26 -17.90
N SER A 132 26.39 7.33 -17.10
CA SER A 132 27.42 8.37 -17.03
C SER A 132 28.49 8.11 -15.97
N GLU A 133 28.30 7.15 -15.07
CA GLU A 133 29.31 6.79 -14.08
C GLU A 133 30.52 6.13 -14.75
N PRO A 134 31.74 6.62 -14.49
CA PRO A 134 32.94 5.93 -14.95
C PRO A 134 33.06 4.58 -14.21
N THR A 135 33.15 3.55 -14.97
CA THR A 135 33.38 2.18 -14.47
C THR A 135 34.80 1.99 -13.97
#